data_4b3ad7a5b41ad9089a7b658f8ea193f2
#
_entry.id   4b3ad7a5b41ad9089a7b658f8ea193f2
#
_cell.length_a   1.000
_cell.length_b   1.000
_cell.length_c   1.000
_cell.angle_alpha   90.00
_cell.angle_beta   90.00
_cell.angle_gamma   90.00
#
_symmetry.space_group_name_H-M   'P 1'
#
loop_
_entity.id
_entity.type
_entity.pdbx_description
1 polymer ?
#
loop_
_entity_poly.entity_id
_entity_poly.type
_entity_poly.pdbx_seq_one_letter_code
_entity_poly.pdbx_strand_id
1 'polypeptide(L)'
;MPQRRRQPRNGTNHAQVPFSQKLILNQWILSLFNVKSFEKLADCLRDDGLEGLNENNISHFHEALISRFYNLPQSFKDLLLEYDQNIVRHTQRLSEQRVLHGEKPLVWKYFQYLSLLFTEIYLDRYFTKAKELLAELNQCVERYNAGFDGQGREEADLLQPFDLSADARAQLNKISFWMATGSGKTLIMHANILQYLFYLEKYDRRRDITHIILLTPNEGLSQQHLREFERSGIDADIFQKEGSSLFIGHAVEIIEVTKLREDSGEKTIAAESFLGNNLVLVDEGHRGASGGGEGAWMKYRNQICENGFSFEYSATFGQAVKGDRDL
;
A
#
# COMPACT_ATOMS: atom_id res chain seq x y z
N MET A 1 -3.46 11.00 -62.95
CA MET A 1 -4.01 10.46 -61.70
C MET A 1 -3.95 11.56 -60.64
N PRO A 2 -5.06 12.02 -60.02
CA PRO A 2 -5.04 13.13 -59.09
C PRO A 2 -4.63 12.63 -57.68
N GLN A 3 -3.69 13.32 -57.07
CA GLN A 3 -3.24 13.11 -55.71
C GLN A 3 -4.38 13.41 -54.73
N ARG A 4 -4.75 12.41 -53.90
CA ARG A 4 -5.66 12.57 -52.77
C ARG A 4 -4.95 13.39 -51.67
N ARG A 5 -5.38 14.63 -51.46
CA ARG A 5 -5.04 15.43 -50.28
C ARG A 5 -5.53 14.70 -49.03
N ARG A 6 -4.61 14.31 -48.14
CA ARG A 6 -4.91 13.88 -46.78
C ARG A 6 -5.45 15.11 -46.02
N GLN A 7 -6.69 15.04 -45.57
CA GLN A 7 -7.22 16.00 -44.59
C GLN A 7 -6.46 15.84 -43.27
N PRO A 8 -6.12 16.93 -42.57
CA PRO A 8 -5.56 16.84 -41.24
C PRO A 8 -6.64 16.27 -40.31
N ARG A 9 -6.34 15.17 -39.61
CA ARG A 9 -7.13 14.74 -38.45
C ARG A 9 -7.03 15.82 -37.39
N ASN A 10 -8.11 16.55 -37.14
CA ASN A 10 -8.30 17.34 -35.98
C ASN A 10 -8.28 16.42 -34.76
N GLY A 11 -7.11 16.16 -34.22
CA GLY A 11 -6.94 15.61 -32.88
C GLY A 11 -7.34 16.69 -31.88
N THR A 12 -8.54 16.62 -31.35
CA THR A 12 -8.89 17.32 -30.14
C THR A 12 -7.92 16.84 -29.07
N ASN A 13 -6.96 17.70 -28.67
CA ASN A 13 -6.10 17.47 -27.52
C ASN A 13 -6.99 17.48 -26.27
N HIS A 14 -7.61 16.35 -25.93
CA HIS A 14 -8.24 16.15 -24.64
C HIS A 14 -7.12 16.11 -23.59
N ALA A 15 -7.13 17.07 -22.68
CA ALA A 15 -6.19 17.12 -21.58
C ALA A 15 -6.39 15.85 -20.73
N GLN A 16 -5.44 14.92 -20.79
CA GLN A 16 -5.47 13.68 -20.03
C GLN A 16 -5.49 14.01 -18.54
N VAL A 17 -6.45 13.45 -17.79
CA VAL A 17 -6.53 13.65 -16.33
C VAL A 17 -5.26 13.15 -15.66
N PRO A 18 -4.60 13.96 -14.83
CA PRO A 18 -3.43 13.50 -14.08
C PRO A 18 -3.78 12.27 -13.22
N PHE A 19 -2.92 11.25 -13.25
CA PHE A 19 -3.12 10.03 -12.47
C PHE A 19 -3.36 10.31 -10.98
N SER A 20 -2.68 11.30 -10.41
CA SER A 20 -2.86 11.72 -9.01
C SER A 20 -4.30 12.12 -8.66
N GLN A 21 -5.08 12.59 -9.63
CA GLN A 21 -6.49 12.92 -9.42
C GLN A 21 -7.40 11.68 -9.41
N LYS A 22 -6.95 10.56 -9.96
CA LYS A 22 -7.67 9.26 -9.93
C LYS A 22 -7.43 8.49 -8.63
N LEU A 23 -6.51 8.93 -7.77
CA LEU A 23 -6.18 8.27 -6.49
C LEU A 23 -7.20 8.64 -5.41
N ILE A 24 -8.34 7.97 -5.42
CA ILE A 24 -9.49 8.26 -4.53
C ILE A 24 -9.12 8.12 -3.05
N LEU A 25 -8.33 7.12 -2.68
CA LEU A 25 -7.86 6.96 -1.31
C LEU A 25 -7.07 8.19 -0.82
N ASN A 26 -6.17 8.72 -1.67
CA ASN A 26 -5.43 9.92 -1.33
C ASN A 26 -6.37 11.14 -1.17
N GLN A 27 -7.36 11.30 -2.06
CA GLN A 27 -8.33 12.38 -1.95
C GLN A 27 -9.17 12.28 -0.67
N TRP A 28 -9.57 11.06 -0.30
CA TRP A 28 -10.27 10.81 0.95
C TRP A 28 -9.41 11.22 2.16
N ILE A 29 -8.15 10.75 2.25
CA ILE A 29 -7.24 11.11 3.34
C ILE A 29 -7.02 12.63 3.40
N LEU A 30 -6.74 13.29 2.26
CA LEU A 30 -6.56 14.73 2.20
C LEU A 30 -7.81 15.49 2.70
N SER A 31 -9.01 14.95 2.44
CA SER A 31 -10.26 15.54 2.90
C SER A 31 -10.40 15.52 4.43
N LEU A 32 -9.82 14.54 5.12
CA LEU A 32 -9.81 14.47 6.59
C LEU A 32 -9.04 15.65 7.22
N PHE A 33 -8.03 16.17 6.50
CA PHE A 33 -7.23 17.34 6.89
C PHE A 33 -7.75 18.65 6.29
N ASN A 34 -8.89 18.65 5.57
CA ASN A 34 -9.44 19.80 4.85
C ASN A 34 -8.45 20.42 3.85
N VAL A 35 -7.60 19.64 3.21
CA VAL A 35 -6.66 20.09 2.17
C VAL A 35 -6.97 19.46 0.82
N LYS A 36 -6.54 20.15 -0.26
CA LYS A 36 -6.82 19.72 -1.64
C LYS A 36 -5.63 19.05 -2.33
N SER A 37 -4.44 19.08 -1.73
CA SER A 37 -3.25 18.46 -2.33
C SER A 37 -2.30 17.97 -1.26
N PHE A 38 -1.49 16.97 -1.65
CA PHE A 38 -0.45 16.41 -0.81
C PHE A 38 0.60 17.46 -0.41
N GLU A 39 0.95 18.36 -1.32
CA GLU A 39 1.91 19.43 -1.06
C GLU A 39 1.47 20.30 0.13
N LYS A 40 0.18 20.67 0.16
CA LYS A 40 -0.38 21.48 1.26
C LYS A 40 -0.38 20.76 2.61
N LEU A 41 -0.52 19.43 2.59
CA LEU A 41 -0.41 18.63 3.80
C LEU A 41 1.06 18.52 4.24
N ALA A 42 1.96 18.28 3.29
CA ALA A 42 3.37 18.03 3.54
C ALA A 42 4.20 19.28 3.86
N ASP A 43 3.73 20.48 3.46
CA ASP A 43 4.51 21.72 3.63
C ASP A 43 4.98 21.96 5.06
N CYS A 44 4.17 21.63 6.07
CA CYS A 44 4.54 21.81 7.47
C CYS A 44 5.51 20.74 8.00
N LEU A 45 5.85 19.73 7.19
CA LEU A 45 6.66 18.58 7.61
C LEU A 45 8.02 18.51 6.92
N ARG A 46 8.31 19.40 5.97
CA ARG A 46 9.52 19.31 5.13
C ARG A 46 10.80 19.77 5.80
N ASP A 47 10.71 20.32 6.99
CA ASP A 47 11.89 20.72 7.77
C ASP A 47 12.58 19.47 8.33
N ASP A 48 13.85 19.26 7.99
CA ASP A 48 14.66 18.14 8.50
C ASP A 48 14.82 18.21 10.04
N GLY A 49 14.65 19.37 10.66
CA GLY A 49 14.65 19.53 12.13
C GLY A 49 13.45 18.86 12.82
N LEU A 50 12.44 18.43 12.06
CA LEU A 50 11.27 17.69 12.58
C LEU A 50 11.49 16.17 12.61
N GLU A 51 12.65 15.69 12.17
CA GLU A 51 12.95 14.27 12.24
C GLU A 51 13.26 13.86 13.70
N GLY A 52 12.59 12.80 14.17
CA GLY A 52 12.79 12.29 15.52
C GLY A 52 11.61 12.52 16.46
N LEU A 53 11.88 12.40 17.76
CA LEU A 53 10.88 12.39 18.83
C LEU A 53 11.18 13.49 19.86
N ASN A 54 10.13 13.99 20.50
CA ASN A 54 10.24 14.86 21.67
C ASN A 54 10.47 14.05 22.96
N GLU A 55 10.57 14.72 24.10
CA GLU A 55 10.79 14.13 25.42
C GLU A 55 9.68 13.16 25.87
N ASN A 56 8.48 13.28 25.31
CA ASN A 56 7.32 12.44 25.58
C ASN A 56 7.16 11.28 24.60
N ASN A 57 8.17 11.00 23.78
CA ASN A 57 8.12 10.00 22.69
C ASN A 57 6.99 10.28 21.68
N ILE A 58 6.72 11.54 21.37
CA ILE A 58 5.81 11.96 20.32
C ILE A 58 6.66 12.47 19.16
N SER A 59 6.29 12.10 17.94
CA SER A 59 6.97 12.57 16.73
C SER A 59 6.82 14.08 16.57
N HIS A 60 7.90 14.79 16.25
CA HIS A 60 7.83 16.20 15.88
C HIS A 60 6.96 16.43 14.65
N PHE A 61 6.82 15.44 13.76
CA PHE A 61 5.87 15.50 12.64
C PHE A 61 4.42 15.57 13.12
N HIS A 62 4.06 14.80 14.16
CA HIS A 62 2.74 14.90 14.77
C HIS A 62 2.49 16.29 15.35
N GLU A 63 3.43 16.85 16.10
CA GLU A 63 3.31 18.19 16.68
C GLU A 63 3.12 19.26 15.59
N ALA A 64 3.90 19.17 14.51
CA ALA A 64 3.77 20.06 13.36
C ALA A 64 2.41 19.95 12.67
N LEU A 65 1.88 18.72 12.49
CA LEU A 65 0.54 18.49 11.94
C LEU A 65 -0.55 19.09 12.81
N ILE A 66 -0.54 18.84 14.11
CA ILE A 66 -1.57 19.36 15.03
C ILE A 66 -1.51 20.88 15.12
N SER A 67 -0.29 21.45 15.15
CA SER A 67 -0.10 22.91 15.12
C SER A 67 -0.66 23.54 13.83
N ARG A 68 -0.37 22.93 12.67
CA ARG A 68 -0.82 23.42 11.36
C ARG A 68 -2.33 23.29 11.19
N PHE A 69 -2.89 22.17 11.63
CA PHE A 69 -4.31 21.82 11.46
C PHE A 69 -5.08 21.94 12.77
N TYR A 70 -4.89 23.05 13.49
CA TYR A 70 -5.49 23.28 14.81
C TYR A 70 -7.02 23.27 14.82
N ASN A 71 -7.67 23.51 13.66
CA ASN A 71 -9.14 23.48 13.50
C ASN A 71 -9.74 22.07 13.34
N LEU A 72 -8.93 21.00 13.31
CA LEU A 72 -9.46 19.64 13.25
C LEU A 72 -10.30 19.33 14.50
N PRO A 73 -11.35 18.49 14.38
CA PRO A 73 -12.12 18.02 15.52
C PRO A 73 -11.22 17.37 16.57
N GLN A 74 -11.51 17.62 17.86
CA GLN A 74 -10.68 17.09 18.95
C GLN A 74 -10.60 15.55 18.90
N SER A 75 -11.71 14.87 18.62
CA SER A 75 -11.75 13.42 18.47
C SER A 75 -10.82 12.89 17.38
N PHE A 76 -10.61 13.64 16.31
CA PHE A 76 -9.66 13.25 15.26
C PHE A 76 -8.22 13.53 15.67
N LYS A 77 -7.96 14.62 16.42
CA LYS A 77 -6.63 14.89 16.98
C LYS A 77 -6.21 13.82 17.98
N ASP A 78 -7.14 13.36 18.79
CA ASP A 78 -6.89 12.27 19.75
C ASP A 78 -6.52 10.96 19.02
N LEU A 79 -7.22 10.63 17.92
CA LEU A 79 -6.87 9.50 17.07
C LEU A 79 -5.49 9.69 16.40
N LEU A 80 -5.18 10.89 15.89
CA LEU A 80 -3.86 11.16 15.31
C LEU A 80 -2.72 10.95 16.32
N LEU A 81 -2.95 11.26 17.60
CA LEU A 81 -1.98 10.97 18.66
C LEU A 81 -1.83 9.46 18.90
N GLU A 82 -2.94 8.69 18.92
CA GLU A 82 -2.87 7.23 19.04
C GLU A 82 -2.11 6.61 17.86
N TYR A 83 -2.34 7.08 16.64
CA TYR A 83 -1.64 6.62 15.44
C TYR A 83 -0.14 6.95 15.51
N ASP A 84 0.22 8.15 15.93
CA ASP A 84 1.62 8.54 16.12
C ASP A 84 2.31 7.64 17.13
N GLN A 85 1.71 7.42 18.31
CA GLN A 85 2.23 6.53 19.33
C GLN A 85 2.43 5.09 18.83
N ASN A 86 1.54 4.62 17.95
CA ASN A 86 1.69 3.29 17.35
C ASN A 86 2.86 3.25 16.35
N ILE A 87 2.98 4.28 15.51
CA ILE A 87 4.12 4.44 14.59
C ILE A 87 5.44 4.47 15.38
N VAL A 88 5.50 5.26 16.44
CA VAL A 88 6.69 5.36 17.31
C VAL A 88 7.05 4.00 17.92
N ARG A 89 6.07 3.28 18.46
CA ARG A 89 6.27 1.92 19.02
C ARG A 89 6.87 0.96 18.01
N HIS A 90 6.34 0.92 16.80
CA HIS A 90 6.85 0.04 15.75
C HIS A 90 8.23 0.49 15.27
N THR A 91 8.47 1.79 15.18
CA THR A 91 9.77 2.37 14.83
C THR A 91 10.82 1.98 15.85
N GLN A 92 10.55 2.11 17.14
CA GLN A 92 11.45 1.73 18.22
C GLN A 92 11.79 0.23 18.15
N ARG A 93 10.79 -0.64 18.01
CA ARG A 93 10.97 -2.08 17.86
C ARG A 93 11.91 -2.44 16.69
N LEU A 94 11.67 -1.87 15.51
CA LEU A 94 12.53 -2.09 14.34
C LEU A 94 13.92 -1.51 14.55
N SER A 95 14.02 -0.32 15.14
CA SER A 95 15.27 0.40 15.39
C SER A 95 16.16 -0.36 16.37
N GLU A 96 15.62 -0.88 17.46
CA GLU A 96 16.35 -1.68 18.45
C GLU A 96 17.03 -2.88 17.81
N GLN A 97 16.30 -3.63 16.98
CA GLN A 97 16.85 -4.79 16.28
C GLN A 97 17.95 -4.40 15.29
N ARG A 98 17.72 -3.34 14.50
CA ARG A 98 18.71 -2.86 13.51
C ARG A 98 19.98 -2.35 14.18
N VAL A 99 19.89 -1.71 15.33
CA VAL A 99 21.05 -1.28 16.12
C VAL A 99 21.86 -2.47 16.61
N LEU A 100 21.23 -3.59 17.02
CA LEU A 100 21.93 -4.83 17.36
C LEU A 100 22.75 -5.41 16.19
N HIS A 101 22.32 -5.13 14.95
CA HIS A 101 23.05 -5.49 13.73
C HIS A 101 24.03 -4.41 13.26
N GLY A 102 24.33 -3.39 14.08
CA GLY A 102 25.31 -2.35 13.81
C GLY A 102 24.81 -1.23 12.90
N GLU A 103 23.50 -1.12 12.69
CA GLU A 103 22.91 -0.04 11.93
C GLU A 103 22.61 1.19 12.81
N LYS A 104 22.35 2.34 12.16
CA LYS A 104 21.92 3.53 12.89
C LYS A 104 20.46 3.38 13.34
N PRO A 105 20.05 4.06 14.43
CA PRO A 105 18.64 4.16 14.80
C PRO A 105 17.79 4.64 13.63
N LEU A 106 16.59 4.06 13.49
CA LEU A 106 15.68 4.36 12.42
C LEU A 106 14.99 5.71 12.66
N VAL A 107 15.13 6.61 11.72
CA VAL A 107 14.47 7.92 11.72
C VAL A 107 13.75 8.10 10.41
N TRP A 108 12.44 8.38 10.46
CA TRP A 108 11.62 8.57 9.28
C TRP A 108 11.77 9.96 8.69
N LYS A 109 11.77 10.03 7.37
CA LYS A 109 11.54 11.27 6.62
C LYS A 109 10.04 11.58 6.58
N TYR A 110 9.67 12.84 6.37
CA TYR A 110 8.27 13.28 6.39
C TYR A 110 7.35 12.44 5.49
N PHE A 111 7.79 12.07 4.30
CA PHE A 111 6.97 11.28 3.36
C PHE A 111 6.81 9.82 3.81
N GLN A 112 7.81 9.27 4.50
CA GLN A 112 7.74 7.94 5.12
C GLN A 112 6.77 7.97 6.31
N TYR A 113 6.90 8.98 7.17
CA TYR A 113 5.98 9.18 8.29
C TYR A 113 4.54 9.32 7.81
N LEU A 114 4.26 10.15 6.80
CA LEU A 114 2.92 10.27 6.21
C LEU A 114 2.41 8.96 5.63
N SER A 115 3.29 8.17 5.01
CA SER A 115 2.93 6.84 4.50
C SER A 115 2.45 5.91 5.62
N LEU A 116 3.15 5.90 6.75
CA LEU A 116 2.76 5.13 7.94
C LEU A 116 1.48 5.67 8.59
N LEU A 117 1.36 6.99 8.73
CA LEU A 117 0.17 7.63 9.28
C LEU A 117 -1.08 7.35 8.44
N PHE A 118 -0.97 7.39 7.12
CA PHE A 118 -2.08 7.05 6.24
C PHE A 118 -2.48 5.58 6.35
N THR A 119 -1.50 4.71 6.58
CA THR A 119 -1.77 3.30 6.84
C THR A 119 -2.51 3.10 8.17
N GLU A 120 -2.11 3.80 9.25
CA GLU A 120 -2.84 3.78 10.52
C GLU A 120 -4.30 4.21 10.35
N ILE A 121 -4.53 5.36 9.73
CA ILE A 121 -5.87 5.90 9.48
C ILE A 121 -6.72 4.89 8.69
N TYR A 122 -6.13 4.29 7.65
CA TYR A 122 -6.84 3.34 6.80
C TYR A 122 -7.16 2.05 7.55
N LEU A 123 -6.18 1.44 8.21
CA LEU A 123 -6.35 0.18 8.93
C LEU A 123 -7.36 0.31 10.08
N ASP A 124 -7.30 1.39 10.86
CA ASP A 124 -8.28 1.64 11.90
C ASP A 124 -9.71 1.65 11.32
N ARG A 125 -9.93 2.38 10.22
CA ARG A 125 -11.22 2.43 9.52
C ARG A 125 -11.61 1.08 8.91
N TYR A 126 -10.67 0.38 8.29
CA TYR A 126 -10.88 -0.95 7.71
C TYR A 126 -11.36 -1.97 8.76
N PHE A 127 -10.73 -1.96 9.94
CA PHE A 127 -11.08 -2.90 11.00
C PHE A 127 -12.36 -2.53 11.74
N THR A 128 -12.65 -1.24 11.94
CA THR A 128 -13.77 -0.77 12.77
C THR A 128 -15.00 -0.35 11.96
N LYS A 129 -14.81 0.30 10.81
CA LYS A 129 -15.85 1.03 10.08
C LYS A 129 -15.74 0.85 8.56
N ALA A 130 -15.51 -0.39 8.09
CA ALA A 130 -15.29 -0.68 6.68
C ALA A 130 -16.45 -0.21 5.77
N LYS A 131 -17.71 -0.38 6.20
CA LYS A 131 -18.87 0.08 5.41
C LYS A 131 -18.95 1.60 5.31
N GLU A 132 -18.62 2.30 6.38
CA GLU A 132 -18.58 3.78 6.40
C GLU A 132 -17.42 4.28 5.51
N LEU A 133 -16.24 3.65 5.62
CA LEU A 133 -15.11 3.95 4.74
C LEU A 133 -15.47 3.76 3.27
N LEU A 134 -16.14 2.66 2.92
CA LEU A 134 -16.57 2.40 1.55
C LEU A 134 -17.53 3.49 1.04
N ALA A 135 -18.48 3.92 1.87
CA ALA A 135 -19.41 4.99 1.54
C ALA A 135 -18.70 6.35 1.37
N GLU A 136 -17.74 6.68 2.24
CA GLU A 136 -16.92 7.90 2.15
C GLU A 136 -16.06 7.91 0.88
N LEU A 137 -15.49 6.77 0.49
CA LEU A 137 -14.74 6.62 -0.77
C LEU A 137 -15.66 6.80 -1.99
N ASN A 138 -16.88 6.27 -1.97
CA ASN A 138 -17.87 6.49 -3.03
C ASN A 138 -18.23 7.97 -3.18
N GLN A 139 -18.34 8.72 -2.09
CA GLN A 139 -18.53 10.18 -2.17
C GLN A 139 -17.34 10.88 -2.84
N CYS A 140 -16.11 10.35 -2.69
CA CYS A 140 -14.96 10.87 -3.41
C CYS A 140 -15.03 10.51 -4.90
N VAL A 141 -15.47 9.30 -5.25
CA VAL A 141 -15.71 8.88 -6.65
C VAL A 141 -16.78 9.79 -7.30
N GLU A 142 -17.90 10.01 -6.62
CA GLU A 142 -18.97 10.89 -7.12
C GLU A 142 -18.47 12.31 -7.37
N ARG A 143 -17.71 12.90 -6.42
CA ARG A 143 -17.12 14.22 -6.58
C ARG A 143 -16.12 14.28 -7.75
N TYR A 144 -15.33 13.23 -7.91
CA TYR A 144 -14.41 13.11 -9.03
C TYR A 144 -15.18 13.06 -10.35
N ASN A 145 -16.18 12.19 -10.46
CA ASN A 145 -16.99 12.03 -11.68
C ASN A 145 -17.80 13.28 -12.00
N ALA A 146 -18.40 13.96 -11.01
CA ALA A 146 -19.14 15.21 -11.20
C ALA A 146 -18.28 16.34 -11.78
N GLY A 147 -16.96 16.33 -11.53
CA GLY A 147 -16.02 17.28 -12.14
C GLY A 147 -15.83 17.10 -13.65
N PHE A 148 -16.41 16.05 -14.25
CA PHE A 148 -16.32 15.76 -15.68
C PHE A 148 -17.48 16.34 -16.51
N ASP A 149 -18.59 16.71 -15.88
CA ASP A 149 -19.75 17.23 -16.58
C ASP A 149 -19.41 18.49 -17.41
N GLY A 150 -19.53 18.38 -18.72
CA GLY A 150 -19.31 19.48 -19.67
C GLY A 150 -17.87 19.72 -20.14
N GLN A 151 -16.88 18.93 -19.74
CA GLN A 151 -15.47 19.12 -20.14
C GLN A 151 -14.99 18.22 -21.29
N GLY A 152 -15.87 17.48 -21.98
CA GLY A 152 -15.50 16.66 -23.14
C GLY A 152 -14.54 15.51 -22.83
N ARG A 153 -14.56 15.00 -21.60
CA ARG A 153 -13.78 13.82 -21.19
C ARG A 153 -14.49 12.54 -21.59
N GLU A 154 -13.71 11.49 -21.89
CA GLU A 154 -14.25 10.22 -22.32
C GLU A 154 -14.86 9.45 -21.15
N GLU A 155 -15.89 8.64 -21.39
CA GLU A 155 -16.51 7.75 -20.39
C GLU A 155 -15.48 6.80 -19.74
N ALA A 156 -14.41 6.47 -20.46
CA ALA A 156 -13.27 5.70 -19.97
C ALA A 156 -12.46 6.39 -18.83
N ASP A 157 -12.65 7.68 -18.62
CA ASP A 157 -12.02 8.40 -17.51
C ASP A 157 -12.84 8.39 -16.21
N LEU A 158 -14.10 7.94 -16.26
CA LEU A 158 -14.96 7.83 -15.09
C LEU A 158 -14.50 6.66 -14.18
N LEU A 159 -14.56 6.89 -12.89
CA LEU A 159 -14.29 5.85 -11.90
C LEU A 159 -15.58 5.14 -11.51
N GLN A 160 -15.50 3.81 -11.42
CA GLN A 160 -16.63 3.01 -10.96
C GLN A 160 -16.76 3.10 -9.44
N PRO A 161 -17.96 3.31 -8.91
CA PRO A 161 -18.17 3.27 -7.46
C PRO A 161 -18.05 1.84 -6.93
N PHE A 162 -17.70 1.72 -5.66
CA PHE A 162 -17.75 0.45 -4.94
C PHE A 162 -19.18 -0.01 -4.73
N ASP A 163 -19.40 -1.31 -4.72
CA ASP A 163 -20.70 -1.90 -4.46
C ASP A 163 -21.02 -1.92 -2.94
N LEU A 164 -21.94 -1.07 -2.52
CA LEU A 164 -22.37 -1.00 -1.12
C LEU A 164 -23.15 -2.23 -0.62
N SER A 165 -23.61 -3.10 -1.54
CA SER A 165 -24.31 -4.33 -1.20
C SER A 165 -23.38 -5.51 -0.93
N ALA A 166 -22.14 -5.46 -1.44
CA ALA A 166 -21.12 -6.49 -1.26
C ALA A 166 -20.35 -6.30 0.07
N ASP A 167 -19.54 -7.29 0.42
CA ASP A 167 -18.68 -7.18 1.60
C ASP A 167 -17.68 -6.03 1.45
N ALA A 168 -17.79 -5.05 2.33
CA ALA A 168 -16.94 -3.86 2.30
C ALA A 168 -15.46 -4.20 2.51
N ARG A 169 -15.13 -5.16 3.37
CA ARG A 169 -13.72 -5.52 3.61
C ARG A 169 -13.09 -6.21 2.42
N ALA A 170 -13.85 -7.04 1.71
CA ALA A 170 -13.37 -7.69 0.49
C ALA A 170 -13.03 -6.68 -0.62
N GLN A 171 -13.73 -5.54 -0.67
CA GLN A 171 -13.44 -4.46 -1.62
C GLN A 171 -12.32 -3.51 -1.16
N LEU A 172 -12.05 -3.46 0.14
CA LEU A 172 -11.07 -2.55 0.78
C LEU A 172 -9.78 -3.28 1.21
N ASN A 173 -9.56 -4.49 0.75
CA ASN A 173 -8.49 -5.37 1.22
C ASN A 173 -7.11 -5.09 0.60
N LYS A 174 -6.89 -3.90 0.03
CA LYS A 174 -5.65 -3.57 -0.68
C LYS A 174 -5.24 -2.12 -0.50
N ILE A 175 -3.94 -1.92 -0.21
CA ILE A 175 -3.28 -0.62 -0.25
C ILE A 175 -2.05 -0.71 -1.16
N SER A 176 -1.88 0.28 -2.05
CA SER A 176 -0.71 0.37 -2.91
C SER A 176 0.13 1.61 -2.57
N PHE A 177 1.44 1.42 -2.48
CA PHE A 177 2.42 2.46 -2.19
C PHE A 177 3.24 2.78 -3.43
N TRP A 178 3.05 3.97 -3.96
CA TRP A 178 3.88 4.47 -5.06
C TRP A 178 5.05 5.26 -4.49
N MET A 179 6.21 4.60 -4.45
CA MET A 179 7.40 5.12 -3.79
C MET A 179 8.61 4.98 -4.71
N ALA A 180 9.42 6.03 -4.82
CA ALA A 180 10.65 6.01 -5.61
C ALA A 180 11.64 4.93 -5.13
N THR A 181 12.50 4.46 -6.03
CA THR A 181 13.62 3.58 -5.66
C THR A 181 14.52 4.28 -4.64
N GLY A 182 14.94 3.56 -3.61
CA GLY A 182 15.76 4.14 -2.53
C GLY A 182 14.99 4.97 -1.50
N SER A 183 13.66 5.10 -1.59
CA SER A 183 12.84 5.85 -0.63
C SER A 183 12.56 5.13 0.69
N GLY A 184 13.09 3.93 0.92
CA GLY A 184 12.87 3.14 2.12
C GLY A 184 11.67 2.21 2.08
N LYS A 185 11.20 1.79 0.89
CA LYS A 185 10.07 0.86 0.71
C LYS A 185 10.14 -0.35 1.63
N THR A 186 11.31 -0.99 1.75
CA THR A 186 11.51 -2.19 2.58
C THR A 186 11.20 -1.92 4.05
N LEU A 187 11.65 -0.79 4.59
CA LEU A 187 11.38 -0.45 5.99
C LEU A 187 9.91 -0.07 6.22
N ILE A 188 9.28 0.60 5.26
CA ILE A 188 7.84 0.86 5.30
C ILE A 188 7.07 -0.47 5.27
N MET A 189 7.47 -1.42 4.43
CA MET A 189 6.88 -2.77 4.39
C MET A 189 6.96 -3.46 5.75
N HIS A 190 8.12 -3.43 6.41
CA HIS A 190 8.30 -4.01 7.75
C HIS A 190 7.37 -3.33 8.79
N ALA A 191 7.29 -2.01 8.77
CA ALA A 191 6.39 -1.28 9.63
C ALA A 191 4.91 -1.61 9.34
N ASN A 192 4.52 -1.74 8.06
CA ASN A 192 3.15 -2.07 7.69
C ASN A 192 2.73 -3.49 8.16
N ILE A 193 3.65 -4.46 8.19
CA ILE A 193 3.40 -5.77 8.83
C ILE A 193 3.04 -5.56 10.30
N LEU A 194 3.85 -4.80 11.04
CA LEU A 194 3.63 -4.57 12.47
C LEU A 194 2.34 -3.79 12.72
N GLN A 195 2.02 -2.79 11.90
CA GLN A 195 0.76 -2.06 11.97
C GLN A 195 -0.43 -2.99 11.77
N TYR A 196 -0.40 -3.83 10.73
CA TYR A 196 -1.51 -4.75 10.45
C TYR A 196 -1.70 -5.77 11.60
N LEU A 197 -0.61 -6.37 12.08
CA LEU A 197 -0.64 -7.30 13.21
C LEU A 197 -1.15 -6.64 14.50
N PHE A 198 -0.78 -5.38 14.74
CA PHE A 198 -1.31 -4.60 15.86
C PHE A 198 -2.83 -4.47 15.80
N TYR A 199 -3.39 -4.15 14.63
CA TYR A 199 -4.85 -4.03 14.49
C TYR A 199 -5.57 -5.37 14.58
N LEU A 200 -4.97 -6.46 14.09
CA LEU A 200 -5.51 -7.81 14.31
C LEU A 200 -5.58 -8.15 15.80
N GLU A 201 -4.55 -7.78 16.56
CA GLU A 201 -4.52 -7.99 18.01
C GLU A 201 -5.51 -7.08 18.73
N LYS A 202 -5.49 -5.78 18.44
CA LYS A 202 -6.36 -4.76 19.05
C LYS A 202 -7.85 -5.13 18.95
N TYR A 203 -8.25 -5.80 17.86
CA TYR A 203 -9.64 -6.17 17.59
C TYR A 203 -9.93 -7.68 17.73
N ASP A 204 -9.04 -8.43 18.39
CA ASP A 204 -9.15 -9.89 18.62
C ASP A 204 -9.40 -10.69 17.33
N ARG A 205 -8.69 -10.34 16.26
CA ARG A 205 -8.84 -10.91 14.93
C ARG A 205 -7.58 -11.66 14.45
N ARG A 206 -6.70 -12.10 15.37
CA ARG A 206 -5.46 -12.83 15.02
C ARG A 206 -5.70 -14.08 14.19
N ARG A 207 -6.88 -14.69 14.30
CA ARG A 207 -7.26 -15.90 13.53
C ARG A 207 -7.72 -15.59 12.11
N ASP A 208 -7.84 -14.31 11.76
CA ASP A 208 -8.31 -13.90 10.44
C ASP A 208 -7.22 -13.99 9.37
N ILE A 209 -5.96 -14.23 9.74
CA ILE A 209 -4.89 -14.50 8.78
C ILE A 209 -4.29 -15.88 9.01
N THR A 210 -4.00 -16.56 7.91
CA THR A 210 -3.38 -17.90 7.89
C THR A 210 -1.88 -17.79 7.64
N HIS A 211 -1.47 -16.94 6.70
CA HIS A 211 -0.08 -16.73 6.30
C HIS A 211 0.26 -15.25 6.19
N ILE A 212 1.54 -14.92 6.38
CA ILE A 212 2.12 -13.65 5.97
C ILE A 212 3.06 -13.95 4.81
N ILE A 213 2.76 -13.45 3.62
CA ILE A 213 3.46 -13.82 2.39
C ILE A 213 4.12 -12.58 1.79
N LEU A 214 5.40 -12.67 1.48
CA LEU A 214 6.08 -11.68 0.62
C LEU A 214 6.28 -12.27 -0.78
N LEU A 215 5.66 -11.67 -1.77
CA LEU A 215 5.87 -11.99 -3.18
C LEU A 215 6.99 -11.14 -3.76
N THR A 216 7.99 -11.78 -4.33
CA THR A 216 9.15 -11.13 -4.96
C THR A 216 9.30 -11.54 -6.42
N PRO A 217 9.83 -10.66 -7.29
CA PRO A 217 9.96 -10.97 -8.72
C PRO A 217 11.11 -11.93 -9.06
N ASN A 218 12.10 -12.10 -8.17
CA ASN A 218 13.26 -12.96 -8.41
C ASN A 218 13.98 -13.35 -7.12
N GLU A 219 14.84 -14.39 -7.23
CA GLU A 219 15.59 -14.94 -6.10
C GLU A 219 16.54 -13.93 -5.43
N GLY A 220 17.19 -13.04 -6.20
CA GLY A 220 18.10 -12.04 -5.65
C GLY A 220 17.40 -11.09 -4.68
N LEU A 221 16.18 -10.65 -5.02
CA LEU A 221 15.34 -9.84 -4.14
C LEU A 221 14.81 -10.64 -2.95
N SER A 222 14.47 -11.92 -3.13
CA SER A 222 14.08 -12.80 -2.02
C SER A 222 15.17 -12.88 -0.95
N GLN A 223 16.42 -13.11 -1.36
CA GLN A 223 17.57 -13.16 -0.46
C GLN A 223 17.87 -11.81 0.19
N GLN A 224 17.67 -10.71 -0.53
CA GLN A 224 17.81 -9.36 0.03
C GLN A 224 16.77 -9.12 1.13
N HIS A 225 15.50 -9.43 0.88
CA HIS A 225 14.43 -9.27 1.85
C HIS A 225 14.64 -10.14 3.09
N LEU A 226 15.09 -11.40 2.92
CA LEU A 226 15.39 -12.28 4.05
C LEU A 226 16.39 -11.63 5.02
N ARG A 227 17.51 -11.09 4.48
CA ARG A 227 18.50 -10.38 5.30
C ARG A 227 17.95 -9.11 5.96
N GLU A 228 17.08 -8.37 5.27
CA GLU A 228 16.47 -7.16 5.82
C GLU A 228 15.46 -7.47 6.91
N PHE A 229 14.69 -8.58 6.80
CA PHE A 229 13.82 -9.06 7.86
C PHE A 229 14.61 -9.48 9.10
N GLU A 230 15.70 -10.23 8.93
CA GLU A 230 16.60 -10.62 10.01
C GLU A 230 17.10 -9.38 10.78
N ARG A 231 17.59 -8.35 10.07
CA ARG A 231 18.03 -7.08 10.67
C ARG A 231 16.94 -6.35 11.43
N SER A 232 15.72 -6.50 11.02
CA SER A 232 14.54 -5.86 11.62
C SER A 232 13.87 -6.72 12.71
N GLY A 233 14.41 -7.90 13.02
CA GLY A 233 13.87 -8.82 14.02
C GLY A 233 12.47 -9.32 13.67
N ILE A 234 12.20 -9.50 12.38
CA ILE A 234 10.97 -10.10 11.86
C ILE A 234 11.33 -11.50 11.36
N ASP A 235 10.70 -12.50 11.92
CA ASP A 235 10.91 -13.89 11.49
C ASP A 235 10.46 -14.04 10.04
N ALA A 236 11.36 -14.55 9.18
CA ALA A 236 11.08 -14.77 7.79
C ALA A 236 11.88 -15.95 7.26
N ASP A 237 11.34 -16.66 6.26
CA ASP A 237 12.05 -17.71 5.56
C ASP A 237 11.67 -17.70 4.07
N ILE A 238 12.60 -18.20 3.22
CA ILE A 238 12.29 -18.44 1.82
C ILE A 238 11.52 -19.75 1.76
N PHE A 239 10.32 -19.68 1.22
CA PHE A 239 9.46 -20.86 1.11
C PHE A 239 10.13 -21.99 0.33
N GLN A 240 10.27 -23.14 0.97
CA GLN A 240 10.75 -24.38 0.39
C GLN A 240 9.69 -25.46 0.53
N LYS A 241 9.45 -26.21 -0.53
CA LYS A 241 8.42 -27.26 -0.58
C LYS A 241 8.62 -28.35 0.47
N GLU A 242 9.89 -28.65 0.81
CA GLU A 242 10.28 -29.68 1.76
C GLU A 242 10.64 -29.04 3.11
N GLY A 243 9.67 -28.77 3.97
CA GLY A 243 9.96 -28.29 5.33
C GLY A 243 9.09 -27.16 5.86
N SER A 244 8.19 -26.61 5.07
CA SER A 244 7.37 -25.45 5.46
C SER A 244 6.32 -25.71 6.54
N SER A 245 6.14 -26.94 7.00
CA SER A 245 5.11 -27.28 8.00
C SER A 245 5.51 -27.06 9.47
N LEU A 246 6.71 -26.55 9.75
CA LEU A 246 7.21 -26.38 11.12
C LEU A 246 6.98 -25.00 11.72
N PHE A 247 6.60 -24.01 10.93
CA PHE A 247 6.36 -22.64 11.45
C PHE A 247 4.89 -22.43 11.79
N ILE A 248 4.51 -22.86 12.98
CA ILE A 248 3.29 -22.42 13.65
C ILE A 248 3.61 -21.04 14.25
N GLY A 249 3.48 -19.98 13.44
CA GLY A 249 3.73 -18.61 13.88
C GLY A 249 3.57 -17.62 12.72
N HIS A 250 3.59 -16.34 13.04
CA HIS A 250 3.50 -15.25 12.07
C HIS A 250 4.86 -14.97 11.36
N ALA A 251 5.62 -15.99 10.98
CA ALA A 251 6.80 -15.81 10.14
C ALA A 251 6.39 -15.41 8.71
N VAL A 252 7.19 -14.55 8.10
CA VAL A 252 6.96 -14.11 6.71
C VAL A 252 7.50 -15.17 5.75
N GLU A 253 6.64 -15.73 4.92
CA GLU A 253 6.99 -16.67 3.87
C GLU A 253 7.37 -15.91 2.59
N ILE A 254 8.64 -15.91 2.23
CA ILE A 254 9.12 -15.22 1.02
C ILE A 254 8.99 -16.15 -0.17
N ILE A 255 8.16 -15.78 -1.15
CA ILE A 255 7.88 -16.57 -2.33
C ILE A 255 8.31 -15.82 -3.60
N GLU A 256 9.16 -16.47 -4.38
CA GLU A 256 9.47 -15.99 -5.71
C GLU A 256 8.32 -16.34 -6.67
N VAL A 257 7.80 -15.35 -7.33
CA VAL A 257 6.65 -15.44 -8.24
C VAL A 257 6.83 -16.45 -9.35
N THR A 258 8.05 -16.55 -9.90
CA THR A 258 8.36 -17.48 -10.99
C THR A 258 8.21 -18.95 -10.58
N LYS A 259 8.18 -19.22 -9.27
CA LYS A 259 7.98 -20.57 -8.70
C LYS A 259 6.51 -20.94 -8.50
N LEU A 260 5.60 -19.96 -8.56
CA LEU A 260 4.15 -20.22 -8.44
C LEU A 260 3.60 -20.80 -9.74
N ARG A 261 2.85 -21.90 -9.66
CA ARG A 261 2.16 -22.54 -10.78
C ARG A 261 0.86 -23.20 -10.32
N GLU A 262 0.04 -23.67 -11.28
CA GLU A 262 -1.20 -24.43 -10.98
C GLU A 262 -0.88 -25.76 -10.31
N ASP A 263 0.14 -26.47 -10.82
CA ASP A 263 0.53 -27.77 -10.30
C ASP A 263 1.91 -27.72 -9.61
N SER A 264 2.07 -28.49 -8.54
CA SER A 264 3.34 -28.63 -7.87
C SER A 264 4.28 -29.57 -8.64
N GLY A 265 5.33 -29.02 -9.28
CA GLY A 265 6.48 -29.76 -9.80
C GLY A 265 7.62 -29.83 -8.76
N GLU A 266 8.76 -30.45 -9.10
CA GLU A 266 9.94 -30.50 -8.19
C GLU A 266 10.44 -29.13 -7.74
N LYS A 267 10.28 -28.09 -8.58
CA LYS A 267 10.72 -26.71 -8.33
C LYS A 267 9.58 -25.69 -8.30
N THR A 268 8.32 -26.12 -8.30
CA THR A 268 7.15 -25.26 -8.38
C THR A 268 6.24 -25.45 -7.18
N ILE A 269 5.56 -24.40 -6.78
CA ILE A 269 4.66 -24.32 -5.63
C ILE A 269 3.25 -24.19 -6.18
N ALA A 270 2.34 -25.02 -5.70
CA ALA A 270 0.93 -24.87 -6.04
C ALA A 270 0.37 -23.62 -5.34
N ALA A 271 -0.20 -22.69 -6.11
CA ALA A 271 -0.84 -21.51 -5.55
C ALA A 271 -1.99 -21.87 -4.59
N GLU A 272 -2.61 -23.04 -4.82
CA GLU A 272 -3.65 -23.60 -3.96
C GLU A 272 -3.20 -23.89 -2.51
N SER A 273 -1.90 -24.04 -2.26
CA SER A 273 -1.35 -24.22 -0.90
C SER A 273 -1.52 -22.98 -0.03
N PHE A 274 -1.78 -21.82 -0.64
CA PHE A 274 -1.98 -20.53 0.02
C PHE A 274 -3.42 -20.02 -0.09
N LEU A 275 -4.38 -20.91 -0.32
CA LEU A 275 -5.79 -20.55 -0.25
C LEU A 275 -6.16 -20.27 1.21
N GLY A 276 -6.54 -19.05 1.51
CA GLY A 276 -6.91 -18.62 2.86
C GLY A 276 -6.86 -17.11 3.02
N ASN A 277 -7.08 -16.65 4.23
CA ASN A 277 -6.96 -15.24 4.57
C ASN A 277 -5.48 -14.90 4.82
N ASN A 278 -4.81 -14.32 3.84
CA ASN A 278 -3.40 -14.01 3.91
C ASN A 278 -3.16 -12.51 4.11
N LEU A 279 -2.09 -12.16 4.82
CA LEU A 279 -1.46 -10.86 4.68
C LEU A 279 -0.41 -10.96 3.58
N VAL A 280 -0.62 -10.31 2.45
CA VAL A 280 0.29 -10.41 1.30
C VAL A 280 1.01 -9.09 1.09
N LEU A 281 2.33 -9.16 0.99
CA LEU A 281 3.18 -8.05 0.61
C LEU A 281 3.69 -8.32 -0.81
N VAL A 282 3.58 -7.35 -1.70
CA VAL A 282 4.01 -7.48 -3.10
C VAL A 282 5.08 -6.44 -3.38
N ASP A 283 6.33 -6.89 -3.53
CA ASP A 283 7.39 -5.99 -3.95
C ASP A 283 7.45 -5.92 -5.47
N GLU A 284 7.64 -4.69 -6.00
CA GLU A 284 7.66 -4.41 -7.43
C GLU A 284 6.40 -4.92 -8.17
N GLY A 285 5.22 -4.69 -7.60
CA GLY A 285 3.92 -5.15 -8.09
C GLY A 285 3.56 -4.78 -9.53
N HIS A 286 4.32 -3.87 -10.16
CA HIS A 286 4.20 -3.51 -11.58
C HIS A 286 4.89 -4.51 -12.52
N ARG A 287 5.86 -5.30 -12.02
CA ARG A 287 6.55 -6.31 -12.84
C ARG A 287 5.64 -7.51 -13.01
N GLY A 288 4.95 -7.58 -14.00
CA GLY A 288 3.95 -8.60 -14.33
C GLY A 288 2.95 -8.08 -15.31
N ALA A 289 2.99 -6.76 -15.58
CA ALA A 289 2.09 -6.11 -16.49
C ALA A 289 2.61 -5.95 -17.93
N SER A 290 3.81 -6.45 -18.32
CA SER A 290 4.42 -6.25 -19.65
C SER A 290 5.17 -7.45 -20.26
N GLY A 291 4.50 -8.52 -20.77
CA GLY A 291 5.10 -9.65 -21.52
C GLY A 291 4.40 -11.01 -21.33
N GLY A 292 4.47 -11.89 -22.26
CA GLY A 292 3.65 -13.12 -22.41
C GLY A 292 3.63 -14.17 -21.26
N GLY A 293 4.20 -13.88 -20.10
CA GLY A 293 4.04 -14.64 -18.84
C GLY A 293 3.16 -13.96 -17.79
N GLU A 294 2.62 -12.80 -18.11
CA GLU A 294 1.91 -11.87 -17.24
C GLU A 294 0.57 -12.37 -16.75
N GLY A 295 -0.19 -13.00 -17.60
CA GLY A 295 -1.51 -13.52 -17.24
C GLY A 295 -1.43 -14.52 -16.07
N ALA A 296 -0.39 -15.35 -16.01
CA ALA A 296 -0.20 -16.32 -14.95
C ALA A 296 0.19 -15.64 -13.62
N TRP A 297 1.11 -14.67 -13.65
CA TRP A 297 1.51 -13.90 -12.47
C TRP A 297 0.35 -13.17 -11.82
N MET A 298 -0.40 -12.38 -12.60
CA MET A 298 -1.57 -11.66 -12.15
C MET A 298 -2.63 -12.60 -11.59
N LYS A 299 -2.83 -13.76 -12.24
CA LYS A 299 -3.77 -14.78 -11.77
C LYS A 299 -3.37 -15.30 -10.38
N TYR A 300 -2.13 -15.75 -10.19
CA TYR A 300 -1.67 -16.29 -8.90
C TYR A 300 -1.65 -15.24 -7.80
N ARG A 301 -1.19 -14.03 -8.10
CA ARG A 301 -1.25 -12.92 -7.17
C ARG A 301 -2.68 -12.64 -6.73
N ASN A 302 -3.61 -12.51 -7.67
CA ASN A 302 -5.01 -12.26 -7.35
C ASN A 302 -5.59 -13.38 -6.50
N GLN A 303 -5.30 -14.62 -6.83
CA GLN A 303 -5.76 -15.80 -6.09
C GLN A 303 -5.24 -15.81 -4.64
N ILE A 304 -3.97 -15.51 -4.41
CA ILE A 304 -3.36 -15.47 -3.07
C ILE A 304 -3.87 -14.27 -2.25
N CYS A 305 -4.19 -13.16 -2.91
CA CYS A 305 -4.69 -11.94 -2.29
C CYS A 305 -6.22 -11.89 -2.12
N GLU A 306 -6.96 -12.88 -2.63
CA GLU A 306 -8.42 -12.82 -2.75
C GLU A 306 -9.12 -12.68 -1.38
N ASN A 307 -8.69 -13.48 -0.40
CA ASN A 307 -9.39 -13.65 0.88
C ASN A 307 -8.59 -13.09 2.07
N GLY A 308 -7.84 -12.02 1.88
CA GLY A 308 -7.03 -11.48 2.95
C GLY A 308 -6.83 -9.99 2.80
N PHE A 309 -5.63 -9.53 3.07
CA PHE A 309 -5.25 -8.14 2.89
C PHE A 309 -3.91 -8.06 2.15
N SER A 310 -3.74 -7.08 1.26
CA SER A 310 -2.48 -6.90 0.55
C SER A 310 -1.93 -5.49 0.63
N PHE A 311 -0.61 -5.41 0.82
CA PHE A 311 0.20 -4.21 0.63
C PHE A 311 1.04 -4.36 -0.62
N GLU A 312 0.94 -3.43 -1.55
CA GLU A 312 1.68 -3.46 -2.80
C GLU A 312 2.63 -2.29 -2.92
N TYR A 313 3.87 -2.53 -3.27
CA TYR A 313 4.92 -1.53 -3.35
C TYR A 313 5.49 -1.45 -4.75
N SER A 314 5.59 -0.24 -5.32
CA SER A 314 6.20 -0.05 -6.63
C SER A 314 6.73 1.37 -6.84
N ALA A 315 7.80 1.48 -7.62
CA ALA A 315 8.31 2.77 -8.09
C ALA A 315 7.60 3.26 -9.37
N THR A 316 6.87 2.40 -10.06
CA THR A 316 6.44 2.64 -11.45
C THR A 316 4.96 2.37 -11.74
N PHE A 317 4.09 2.36 -10.72
CA PHE A 317 2.64 2.20 -10.94
C PHE A 317 2.07 3.17 -12.00
N GLY A 318 2.56 4.42 -12.02
CA GLY A 318 2.13 5.40 -13.01
C GLY A 318 2.51 5.04 -14.47
N GLN A 319 3.46 4.15 -14.68
CA GLN A 319 3.81 3.65 -16.03
C GLN A 319 2.90 2.49 -16.44
N ALA A 320 2.56 1.61 -15.52
CA ALA A 320 1.61 0.53 -15.74
C ALA A 320 0.24 1.06 -16.17
N VAL A 321 -0.26 2.11 -15.49
CA VAL A 321 -1.55 2.74 -15.82
C VAL A 321 -1.53 3.50 -17.16
N LYS A 322 -0.36 3.94 -17.66
CA LYS A 322 -0.25 4.58 -18.98
C LYS A 322 -0.27 3.58 -20.15
N GLY A 323 0.07 2.33 -19.90
CA GLY A 323 0.06 1.24 -20.90
C GLY A 323 -1.31 0.61 -21.10
N ASP A 324 -2.16 0.66 -20.09
CA ASP A 324 -3.46 0.01 -20.09
C ASP A 324 -4.58 0.98 -20.48
N ARG A 325 -4.84 1.03 -21.78
CA ARG A 325 -6.13 1.53 -22.30
C ARG A 325 -7.21 0.43 -22.33
N ASP A 326 -6.86 -0.78 -21.89
CA ASP A 326 -7.70 -1.99 -22.01
C ASP A 326 -7.88 -2.78 -20.69
N LEU A 327 -7.87 -2.09 -19.51
CA LEU A 327 -8.28 -2.67 -18.23
C LEU A 327 -9.39 -1.87 -17.58
#